data_088a35cd1a51f52e1f01b19445c68b0c
#
_entry.id   088a35cd1a51f52e1f01b19445c68b0c
#
_cell.length_a   1.000
_cell.length_b   1.000
_cell.length_c   1.000
_cell.angle_alpha   90.00
_cell.angle_beta   90.00
_cell.angle_gamma   90.00
#
_symmetry.space_group_name_H-M   'P 1'
#
loop_
_entity.id
_entity.type
_entity.pdbx_description
1 polymer ?
#
loop_
_entity_poly.entity_id
_entity_poly.type
_entity_poly.pdbx_seq_one_letter_code
_entity_poly.pdbx_strand_id
1 'polypeptide(L)'
;MRKLISFCLFFFCIAGLQAAINIKRIDPAFWWCGMKNKELQIMVYGDKIGDAKASLKYPGVTLEKTVRLDSPNYLFLYLNISDNAKPGKMTIRFDRGKEHTSRTFELLQRNGPDRDYTGFDASDVLYLIMPDRFADGDPKT
;
A
#
# COMPACT_ATOMS: atom_id res chain seq x y z
N MET A 1 -54.22 9.60 2.46
CA MET A 1 -53.25 9.10 3.42
C MET A 1 -52.28 8.03 2.86
N ARG A 2 -52.76 6.98 2.15
CA ARG A 2 -51.87 5.93 1.61
C ARG A 2 -50.81 6.42 0.59
N LYS A 3 -51.10 7.47 -0.20
CA LYS A 3 -50.12 8.05 -1.17
C LYS A 3 -49.01 8.90 -0.54
N LEU A 4 -49.28 9.52 0.61
CA LEU A 4 -48.25 10.29 1.35
C LEU A 4 -47.22 9.37 2.03
N ILE A 5 -47.67 8.23 2.53
CA ILE A 5 -46.77 7.22 3.16
C ILE A 5 -45.85 6.61 2.12
N SER A 6 -46.34 6.37 0.88
CA SER A 6 -45.51 5.84 -0.22
C SER A 6 -44.42 6.84 -0.66
N PHE A 7 -44.67 8.15 -0.62
CA PHE A 7 -43.72 9.18 -0.97
C PHE A 7 -42.61 9.34 0.11
N CYS A 8 -42.98 9.25 1.38
CA CYS A 8 -42.01 9.26 2.50
C CYS A 8 -41.09 8.03 2.51
N LEU A 9 -41.60 6.85 2.13
CA LEU A 9 -40.73 5.65 2.03
C LEU A 9 -39.74 5.75 0.88
N PHE A 10 -40.08 6.41 -0.22
CA PHE A 10 -39.16 6.60 -1.34
C PHE A 10 -38.03 7.60 -1.04
N PHE A 11 -38.30 8.59 -0.17
CA PHE A 11 -37.29 9.59 0.22
C PHE A 11 -36.29 9.05 1.25
N PHE A 12 -36.64 8.00 2.01
CA PHE A 12 -35.75 7.41 3.01
C PHE A 12 -34.71 6.46 2.43
N CYS A 13 -34.91 5.98 1.20
CA CYS A 13 -33.94 5.08 0.51
C CYS A 13 -32.74 5.77 -0.17
N ILE A 14 -32.69 7.12 -0.19
CA ILE A 14 -31.58 7.85 -0.84
C ILE A 14 -30.44 8.18 0.14
N ALA A 15 -30.62 7.92 1.43
CA ALA A 15 -29.61 8.17 2.43
C ALA A 15 -28.62 7.01 2.52
N GLY A 16 -27.53 7.05 1.72
CA GLY A 16 -26.35 6.31 2.09
C GLY A 16 -25.63 5.42 1.12
N LEU A 17 -25.57 5.72 -0.17
CA LEU A 17 -24.48 5.22 -0.99
C LEU A 17 -23.23 6.07 -0.70
N GLN A 18 -22.64 5.88 0.49
CA GLN A 18 -21.31 6.42 0.74
C GLN A 18 -20.32 5.51 0.02
N ALA A 19 -19.64 6.07 -0.97
CA ALA A 19 -18.60 5.36 -1.68
C ALA A 19 -17.45 5.09 -0.71
N ALA A 20 -17.31 3.86 -0.26
CA ALA A 20 -16.23 3.45 0.63
C ALA A 20 -14.87 3.73 -0.03
N ILE A 21 -13.86 4.10 0.79
CA ILE A 21 -12.48 4.26 0.31
C ILE A 21 -12.02 2.93 -0.30
N ASN A 22 -11.78 2.93 -1.61
CA ASN A 22 -11.34 1.75 -2.34
C ASN A 22 -9.84 1.81 -2.59
N ILE A 23 -9.08 1.00 -1.85
CA ILE A 23 -7.64 0.85 -2.04
C ILE A 23 -7.40 -0.36 -2.94
N LYS A 24 -6.82 -0.11 -4.11
CA LYS A 24 -6.55 -1.12 -5.14
C LYS A 24 -5.19 -1.78 -4.97
N ARG A 25 -4.18 -1.02 -4.50
CA ARG A 25 -2.80 -1.49 -4.41
C ARG A 25 -2.03 -0.78 -3.30
N ILE A 26 -1.11 -1.52 -2.67
CA ILE A 26 -0.12 -1.01 -1.72
C ILE A 26 1.24 -1.59 -2.12
N ASP A 27 2.23 -0.74 -2.30
CA ASP A 27 3.59 -1.12 -2.67
C ASP A 27 4.62 -0.47 -1.74
N PRO A 28 5.60 -1.24 -1.27
CA PRO A 28 5.72 -2.70 -1.40
C PRO A 28 4.58 -3.41 -0.65
N ALA A 29 4.30 -4.67 -1.00
CA ALA A 29 3.23 -5.46 -0.38
C ALA A 29 3.55 -5.87 1.07
N PHE A 30 4.83 -5.92 1.42
CA PHE A 30 5.37 -6.23 2.75
C PHE A 30 6.77 -5.64 2.90
N TRP A 31 7.33 -5.68 4.12
CA TRP A 31 8.70 -5.25 4.39
C TRP A 31 9.33 -6.09 5.48
N TRP A 32 10.57 -5.81 5.86
CA TRP A 32 11.31 -6.54 6.89
C TRP A 32 11.70 -5.67 8.06
N CYS A 33 11.66 -6.25 9.26
CA CYS A 33 12.31 -5.68 10.43
C CYS A 33 13.84 -5.83 10.33
N GLY A 34 14.60 -4.99 11.06
CA GLY A 34 16.06 -5.09 11.15
C GLY A 34 16.80 -4.69 9.87
N MET A 35 16.18 -3.92 8.98
CA MET A 35 16.85 -3.32 7.83
C MET A 35 17.80 -2.21 8.30
N LYS A 36 18.96 -2.07 7.62
CA LYS A 36 19.94 -1.00 7.90
C LYS A 36 19.32 0.38 7.68
N ASN A 37 18.60 0.56 6.56
CA ASN A 37 17.78 1.73 6.34
C ASN A 37 16.47 1.56 7.12
N LYS A 38 16.18 2.49 8.02
CA LYS A 38 14.97 2.49 8.85
C LYS A 38 13.76 3.12 8.14
N GLU A 39 14.02 3.86 7.08
CA GLU A 39 12.96 4.53 6.33
C GLU A 39 12.31 3.57 5.34
N LEU A 40 10.99 3.54 5.36
CA LEU A 40 10.16 2.83 4.41
C LEU A 40 9.17 3.79 3.78
N GLN A 41 9.17 3.87 2.46
CA GLN A 41 8.14 4.54 1.70
C GLN A 41 7.13 3.53 1.18
N ILE A 42 5.86 3.76 1.48
CA ILE A 42 4.75 2.96 0.97
C ILE A 42 3.91 3.81 0.03
N MET A 43 3.70 3.33 -1.19
CA MET A 43 2.75 3.89 -2.14
C MET A 43 1.39 3.22 -1.95
N VAL A 44 0.35 4.01 -1.81
CA VAL A 44 -1.03 3.55 -1.77
C VAL A 44 -1.75 4.08 -2.99
N TYR A 45 -2.32 3.18 -3.79
CA TYR A 45 -3.11 3.50 -4.98
C TYR A 45 -4.57 3.12 -4.78
N GLY A 46 -5.46 4.04 -5.09
CA GLY A 46 -6.90 3.83 -4.96
C GLY A 46 -7.71 5.06 -5.36
N ASP A 47 -9.02 4.92 -5.40
CA ASP A 47 -9.91 5.99 -5.86
C ASP A 47 -9.93 7.16 -4.86
N LYS A 48 -9.33 8.31 -5.26
CA LYS A 48 -9.20 9.53 -4.45
C LYS A 48 -8.54 9.27 -3.08
N ILE A 49 -7.60 8.34 -3.02
CA ILE A 49 -6.90 7.98 -1.77
C ILE A 49 -6.02 9.13 -1.25
N GLY A 50 -5.56 10.02 -2.13
CA GLY A 50 -4.81 11.22 -1.76
C GLY A 50 -5.56 12.18 -0.83
N ASP A 51 -6.89 12.11 -0.78
CA ASP A 51 -7.73 12.91 0.12
C ASP A 51 -7.89 12.26 1.51
N ALA A 52 -7.38 11.03 1.69
CA ALA A 52 -7.49 10.32 2.94
C ALA A 52 -6.33 10.66 3.89
N LYS A 53 -6.62 10.69 5.18
CA LYS A 53 -5.64 10.78 6.25
C LYS A 53 -5.27 9.37 6.68
N ALA A 54 -3.99 9.02 6.56
CA ALA A 54 -3.50 7.74 7.05
C ALA A 54 -3.09 7.82 8.51
N SER A 55 -3.29 6.72 9.24
CA SER A 55 -2.83 6.55 10.61
C SER A 55 -2.48 5.09 10.87
N LEU A 56 -1.54 4.86 11.75
CA LEU A 56 -1.17 3.52 12.22
C LEU A 56 -0.71 3.57 13.67
N LYS A 57 -0.81 2.43 14.33
CA LYS A 57 -0.25 2.22 15.67
C LYS A 57 0.37 0.83 15.70
N TYR A 58 1.68 0.77 15.74
CA TYR A 58 2.44 -0.47 15.82
C TYR A 58 3.73 -0.24 16.62
N PRO A 59 4.09 -1.13 17.57
CA PRO A 59 5.30 -0.98 18.37
C PRO A 59 6.55 -0.92 17.49
N GLY A 60 7.35 0.14 17.64
CA GLY A 60 8.57 0.33 16.88
C GLY A 60 8.38 0.85 15.44
N VAL A 61 7.16 1.23 15.04
CA VAL A 61 6.90 1.84 13.75
C VAL A 61 6.21 3.19 13.93
N THR A 62 6.74 4.22 13.29
CA THR A 62 6.20 5.58 13.31
C THR A 62 5.84 6.02 11.90
N LEU A 63 4.66 6.61 11.72
CA LEU A 63 4.29 7.32 10.50
C LEU A 63 4.84 8.76 10.60
N GLU A 64 5.92 9.04 9.86
CA GLU A 64 6.61 10.33 9.88
C GLU A 64 5.83 11.40 9.10
N LYS A 65 5.41 11.05 7.90
CA LYS A 65 4.63 11.94 7.03
C LYS A 65 3.83 11.19 6.00
N THR A 66 2.84 11.89 5.45
CA THR A 66 2.11 11.49 4.24
C THR A 66 2.33 12.52 3.15
N VAL A 67 2.50 12.09 1.91
CA VAL A 67 2.67 12.97 0.75
C VAL A 67 1.58 12.67 -0.26
N ARG A 68 0.80 13.70 -0.58
CA ARG A 68 -0.19 13.69 -1.65
C ARG A 68 0.48 14.17 -2.94
N LEU A 69 0.15 13.54 -4.05
CA LEU A 69 0.55 13.99 -5.39
C LEU A 69 -0.54 14.84 -6.05
N ASP A 70 -0.25 15.41 -7.21
CA ASP A 70 -1.22 16.10 -8.05
C ASP A 70 -2.35 15.15 -8.47
N SER A 71 -2.02 13.89 -8.74
CA SER A 71 -3.03 12.85 -8.94
C SER A 71 -3.70 12.48 -7.61
N PRO A 72 -5.04 12.60 -7.50
CA PRO A 72 -5.75 12.28 -6.27
C PRO A 72 -5.76 10.79 -5.94
N ASN A 73 -5.31 9.92 -6.84
CA ASN A 73 -5.38 8.48 -6.71
C ASN A 73 -4.14 7.85 -6.05
N TYR A 74 -3.18 8.68 -5.61
CA TYR A 74 -1.96 8.23 -4.96
C TYR A 74 -1.75 8.93 -3.62
N LEU A 75 -1.27 8.16 -2.64
CA LEU A 75 -0.82 8.66 -1.35
C LEU A 75 0.46 7.92 -0.96
N PHE A 76 1.49 8.68 -0.60
CA PHE A 76 2.74 8.10 -0.09
C PHE A 76 2.81 8.24 1.43
N LEU A 77 3.13 7.14 2.08
CA LEU A 77 3.36 7.07 3.52
C LEU A 77 4.86 6.88 3.75
N TYR A 78 5.44 7.68 4.62
CA TYR A 78 6.83 7.55 5.04
C TYR A 78 6.83 7.04 6.48
N LEU A 79 7.36 5.86 6.66
CA LEU A 79 7.43 5.20 7.95
C LEU A 79 8.89 5.13 8.41
N ASN A 80 9.08 5.21 9.72
CA ASN A 80 10.32 4.84 10.37
C ASN A 80 10.13 3.52 11.11
N ILE A 81 10.96 2.52 10.82
CA ILE A 81 10.93 1.19 11.43
C ILE A 81 12.17 1.08 12.32
N SER A 82 11.99 1.20 13.61
CA SER A 82 13.08 1.14 14.59
C SER A 82 13.61 -0.29 14.80
N ASP A 83 14.77 -0.42 15.43
CA ASP A 83 15.39 -1.73 15.69
C ASP A 83 14.58 -2.61 16.63
N ASN A 84 13.74 -2.04 17.46
CA ASN A 84 12.87 -2.77 18.38
C ASN A 84 11.53 -3.20 17.75
N ALA A 85 11.27 -2.84 16.48
CA ALA A 85 10.10 -3.32 15.77
C ALA A 85 10.16 -4.84 15.60
N LYS A 86 9.07 -5.51 15.92
CA LYS A 86 8.96 -6.96 15.79
C LYS A 86 8.21 -7.32 14.51
N PRO A 87 8.50 -8.50 13.93
CA PRO A 87 7.69 -9.04 12.83
C PRO A 87 6.23 -9.20 13.22
N GLY A 88 5.34 -8.99 12.26
CA GLY A 88 3.91 -9.15 12.48
C GLY A 88 3.08 -8.31 11.51
N LYS A 89 1.77 -8.33 11.73
CA LYS A 89 0.79 -7.63 10.90
C LYS A 89 0.41 -6.31 11.55
N MET A 90 0.71 -5.19 10.91
CA MET A 90 0.25 -3.87 11.33
C MET A 90 -0.95 -3.44 10.49
N THR A 91 -1.86 -2.70 11.10
CA THR A 91 -3.04 -2.16 10.42
C THR A 91 -2.81 -0.69 10.14
N ILE A 92 -2.91 -0.32 8.86
CA ILE A 92 -2.91 1.08 8.40
C ILE A 92 -4.36 1.47 8.18
N ARG A 93 -4.82 2.50 8.89
CA ARG A 93 -6.16 3.06 8.78
C ARG A 93 -6.13 4.29 7.87
N PHE A 94 -7.16 4.43 7.06
CA PHE A 94 -7.38 5.55 6.15
C PHE A 94 -8.76 6.15 6.42
N ASP A 95 -8.80 7.45 6.70
CA ASP A 95 -10.02 8.19 7.00
C ASP A 95 -10.19 9.34 5.99
N ARG A 96 -11.38 9.47 5.41
CA ARG A 96 -11.77 10.54 4.48
C ARG A 96 -13.18 11.03 4.80
N GLY A 97 -13.26 12.14 5.53
CA GLY A 97 -14.53 12.64 6.03
C GLY A 97 -15.22 11.63 6.96
N LYS A 98 -16.36 11.09 6.54
CA LYS A 98 -17.08 10.05 7.29
C LYS A 98 -16.69 8.62 6.87
N GLU A 99 -15.94 8.48 5.80
CA GLU A 99 -15.52 7.19 5.27
C GLU A 99 -14.23 6.73 5.96
N HIS A 100 -14.13 5.45 6.22
CA HIS A 100 -12.90 4.85 6.74
C HIS A 100 -12.69 3.46 6.15
N THR A 101 -11.44 3.09 6.02
CA THR A 101 -11.03 1.73 5.65
C THR A 101 -9.70 1.41 6.31
N SER A 102 -9.33 0.15 6.30
CA SER A 102 -8.02 -0.28 6.79
C SER A 102 -7.42 -1.34 5.88
N ARG A 103 -6.10 -1.42 5.90
CA ARG A 103 -5.32 -2.46 5.21
C ARG A 103 -4.28 -3.01 6.15
N THR A 104 -4.11 -4.30 6.09
CA THR A 104 -3.04 -4.99 6.80
C THR A 104 -1.76 -4.90 5.98
N PHE A 105 -0.67 -4.54 6.62
CA PHE A 105 0.68 -4.53 6.06
C PHE A 105 1.57 -5.43 6.92
N GLU A 106 2.35 -6.29 6.29
CA GLU A 106 3.13 -7.29 7.00
C GLU A 106 4.60 -6.88 7.11
N LEU A 107 5.12 -6.94 8.34
CA LEU A 107 6.54 -6.88 8.62
C LEU A 107 7.07 -8.29 8.86
N LEU A 108 7.98 -8.71 8.01
CA LEU A 108 8.61 -10.03 8.08
C LEU A 108 9.86 -10.01 8.95
N GLN A 109 10.24 -11.15 9.47
CA GLN A 109 11.56 -11.36 10.06
C GLN A 109 12.60 -11.37 8.94
N ARG A 110 13.61 -10.52 9.04
CA ARG A 110 14.79 -10.67 8.20
C ARG A 110 15.54 -11.92 8.64
N ASN A 111 15.76 -12.85 7.74
CA ASN A 111 16.64 -14.00 7.98
C ASN A 111 18.04 -13.43 8.17
N GLY A 112 18.60 -13.57 9.35
CA GLY A 112 19.89 -13.15 9.89
C GLY A 112 20.84 -12.26 9.08
N PRO A 113 21.76 -11.56 9.72
CA PRO A 113 22.82 -10.82 9.04
C PRO A 113 23.80 -11.73 8.29
N ASP A 114 23.74 -13.03 8.55
CA ASP A 114 24.78 -14.02 8.21
C ASP A 114 24.45 -14.88 6.98
N ARG A 115 23.49 -14.52 6.16
CA ARG A 115 23.56 -14.97 4.78
C ARG A 115 24.67 -14.16 4.13
N ASP A 116 25.82 -14.78 4.02
CA ASP A 116 26.85 -14.38 3.08
C ASP A 116 26.21 -14.31 1.69
N TYR A 117 25.68 -13.15 1.39
CA TYR A 117 25.46 -12.79 -0.01
C TYR A 117 26.85 -12.50 -0.55
N THR A 118 27.62 -13.55 -0.76
CA THR A 118 28.77 -13.48 -1.66
C THR A 118 28.19 -12.97 -2.96
N GLY A 119 28.68 -11.85 -3.43
CA GLY A 119 28.33 -11.34 -4.75
C GLY A 119 28.61 -12.41 -5.82
N PHE A 120 28.35 -12.09 -7.06
CA PHE A 120 28.67 -12.98 -8.17
C PHE A 120 30.16 -13.32 -8.16
N ASP A 121 30.48 -14.59 -8.37
CA ASP A 121 31.84 -15.09 -8.48
C ASP A 121 32.08 -15.85 -9.81
N ALA A 122 33.27 -16.43 -9.98
CA ALA A 122 33.64 -17.11 -11.21
C ALA A 122 32.84 -18.40 -11.48
N SER A 123 32.03 -18.88 -10.54
CA SER A 123 31.13 -20.03 -10.71
C SER A 123 29.76 -19.63 -11.24
N ASP A 124 29.45 -18.32 -11.23
CA ASP A 124 28.16 -17.82 -11.67
C ASP A 124 28.13 -17.54 -13.16
N VAL A 125 27.00 -17.82 -13.79
CA VAL A 125 26.76 -17.47 -15.20
C VAL A 125 25.73 -16.34 -15.24
N LEU A 126 26.13 -15.18 -15.73
CA LEU A 126 25.27 -14.01 -15.85
C LEU A 126 24.79 -13.83 -17.28
N TYR A 127 23.49 -13.70 -17.47
CA TYR A 127 22.88 -13.36 -18.75
C TYR A 127 22.27 -11.95 -18.68
N LEU A 128 22.70 -11.09 -19.59
CA LEU A 128 22.04 -9.82 -19.85
C LEU A 128 21.00 -10.02 -20.95
N ILE A 129 19.74 -9.95 -20.62
CA ILE A 129 18.62 -10.03 -21.57
C ILE A 129 18.11 -8.60 -21.81
N MET A 130 18.17 -8.16 -23.07
CA MET A 130 17.60 -6.89 -23.52
C MET A 130 16.37 -7.21 -24.39
N PRO A 131 15.14 -7.20 -23.83
CA PRO A 131 13.93 -7.63 -24.54
C PRO A 131 13.65 -6.84 -25.83
N ASP A 132 14.03 -5.56 -25.86
CA ASP A 132 13.91 -4.65 -26.98
C ASP A 132 14.83 -4.98 -28.19
N ARG A 133 15.78 -5.89 -27.96
CA ARG A 133 16.74 -6.35 -29.02
C ARG A 133 16.44 -7.73 -29.57
N PHE A 134 15.45 -8.40 -29.04
CA PHE A 134 14.98 -9.69 -29.54
C PHE A 134 13.86 -9.48 -30.55
N ALA A 135 13.92 -10.23 -31.66
CA ALA A 135 12.79 -10.34 -32.54
C ALA A 135 11.64 -11.00 -31.78
N ASP A 136 10.46 -10.38 -31.76
CA ASP A 136 9.33 -10.88 -31.01
C ASP A 136 8.69 -12.14 -31.61
N GLY A 137 9.09 -12.54 -32.80
CA GLY A 137 8.59 -13.71 -33.51
C GLY A 137 7.16 -13.58 -34.02
N ASP A 138 6.51 -12.43 -33.77
CA ASP A 138 5.20 -12.13 -34.34
C ASP A 138 5.32 -11.24 -35.58
N PRO A 139 5.08 -11.76 -36.80
CA PRO A 139 5.20 -10.96 -38.02
C PRO A 139 4.10 -9.90 -38.19
N LYS A 140 3.20 -9.73 -37.19
CA LYS A 140 2.06 -8.81 -37.25
C LYS A 140 2.24 -7.55 -36.40
N THR A 141 3.35 -7.42 -35.62
CA THR A 141 3.73 -6.23 -34.89
C THR A 141 4.74 -5.37 -35.59
#